data_1c23d4561f8086e675c29703d54057c2
#
_entry.id   1c23d4561f8086e675c29703d54057c2
#
_cell.length_a   1.000
_cell.length_b   1.000
_cell.length_c   1.000
_cell.angle_alpha   90.00
_cell.angle_beta   90.00
_cell.angle_gamma   90.00
#
_symmetry.space_group_name_H-M   'P 1'
#
loop_
_entity.id
_entity.type
_entity.pdbx_description
1 polymer ?
#
loop_
_entity_poly.entity_id
_entity_poly.type
_entity_poly.pdbx_seq_one_letter_code
_entity_poly.pdbx_strand_id
1 'polypeptide(L)'
;RVIRNFMIQGGCPEGTGMGGPGYAIKGEFSQNGFRNPLKHTAGVLSMARAMNPDSAGSQFFIMHKDAPHLDGSYAAFGKVTEGMDGVNRIAECRTDYSDRPMKEQKIKKMTVETFGVDYPEPKKV
;
A
#
# COMPACT_ATOMS: atom_id res chain seq x y z
N ARG A 1 -7.18 -3.94 5.76
CA ARG A 1 -6.76 -5.34 5.81
C ARG A 1 -5.43 -5.45 6.56
N VAL A 2 -5.35 -6.37 7.50
CA VAL A 2 -4.16 -6.54 8.33
C VAL A 2 -3.82 -8.02 8.40
N ILE A 3 -2.60 -8.37 8.01
CA ILE A 3 -2.09 -9.73 8.12
C ILE A 3 -0.76 -9.68 8.85
N ARG A 4 -0.75 -10.21 10.07
CA ARG A 4 0.45 -10.29 10.91
C ARG A 4 1.57 -11.04 10.16
N ASN A 5 2.80 -10.57 10.30
CA ASN A 5 3.98 -11.09 9.62
C ASN A 5 3.95 -10.91 8.10
N PHE A 6 3.02 -10.11 7.59
CA PHE A 6 2.94 -9.79 6.17
C PHE A 6 2.84 -8.28 5.94
N MET A 7 1.64 -7.70 6.06
CA MET A 7 1.46 -6.28 5.75
C MET A 7 0.22 -5.69 6.44
N ILE A 8 0.15 -4.36 6.46
CA ILE A 8 -1.05 -3.60 6.77
C ILE A 8 -1.47 -2.83 5.53
N GLN A 9 -2.75 -2.82 5.21
CA GLN A 9 -3.29 -2.18 4.00
C GLN A 9 -4.39 -1.20 4.35
N GLY A 10 -4.31 -0.01 3.76
CA GLY A 10 -5.28 1.05 3.94
C GLY A 10 -5.49 1.83 2.65
N GLY A 11 -6.16 2.98 2.75
CA GLY A 11 -6.39 3.88 1.61
C GLY A 11 -7.69 3.66 0.87
N CYS A 12 -8.56 2.75 1.34
CA CYS A 12 -9.91 2.61 0.78
C CYS A 12 -10.79 3.75 1.29
N PRO A 13 -11.36 4.60 0.41
CA PRO A 13 -12.18 5.72 0.86
C PRO A 13 -13.46 5.29 1.59
N GLU A 14 -13.97 4.09 1.28
CA GLU A 14 -15.17 3.53 1.89
C GLU A 14 -14.91 2.68 3.13
N GLY A 15 -13.64 2.40 3.42
CA GLY A 15 -13.25 1.54 4.54
C GLY A 15 -13.62 0.07 4.37
N THR A 16 -14.05 -0.35 3.18
CA THR A 16 -14.51 -1.71 2.89
C THR A 16 -13.45 -2.59 2.25
N GLY A 17 -12.39 -1.99 1.69
CA GLY A 17 -11.41 -2.68 0.87
C GLY A 17 -11.81 -2.78 -0.60
N MET A 18 -13.02 -2.32 -0.96
CA MET A 18 -13.55 -2.42 -2.33
C MET A 18 -13.52 -1.09 -3.07
N GLY A 19 -13.33 0.03 -2.36
CA GLY A 19 -13.39 1.36 -2.93
C GLY A 19 -12.06 1.86 -3.47
N GLY A 20 -12.13 2.94 -4.24
CA GLY A 20 -10.96 3.59 -4.82
C GLY A 20 -11.27 5.04 -5.18
N PRO A 21 -10.35 5.73 -5.85
CA PRO A 21 -10.48 7.16 -6.14
C PRO A 21 -11.34 7.47 -7.36
N GLY A 22 -11.94 6.46 -8.00
CA GLY A 22 -12.70 6.63 -9.23
C GLY A 22 -11.88 6.49 -10.51
N TYR A 23 -10.62 6.11 -10.38
CA TYR A 23 -9.73 5.82 -11.53
C TYR A 23 -8.67 4.82 -11.11
N ALA A 24 -7.95 4.30 -12.09
CA ALA A 24 -6.80 3.42 -11.87
C ALA A 24 -5.60 3.94 -12.68
N ILE A 25 -4.42 3.47 -12.32
CA ILE A 25 -3.18 3.82 -13.00
C ILE A 25 -2.46 2.56 -13.48
N LYS A 26 -1.58 2.73 -14.45
CA LYS A 26 -0.72 1.65 -14.94
C LYS A 26 0.19 1.16 -13.80
N GLY A 27 0.33 -0.14 -13.67
CA GLY A 27 1.17 -0.74 -12.64
C GLY A 27 2.66 -0.49 -12.87
N GLU A 28 3.31 0.10 -11.88
CA GLU A 28 4.71 0.51 -11.94
C GLU A 28 5.63 -0.55 -11.34
N PHE A 29 5.65 -1.73 -11.94
CA PHE A 29 6.47 -2.85 -11.48
C PHE A 29 7.06 -3.63 -12.67
N SER A 30 8.13 -4.37 -12.43
CA SER A 30 8.96 -4.97 -13.49
C SER A 30 8.20 -5.89 -14.42
N GLN A 31 7.29 -6.72 -13.91
CA GLN A 31 6.50 -7.64 -14.74
C GLN A 31 5.50 -6.91 -15.65
N ASN A 32 5.26 -5.63 -15.39
CA ASN A 32 4.41 -4.78 -16.22
C ASN A 32 5.20 -3.82 -17.12
N GLY A 33 6.48 -4.09 -17.30
CA GLY A 33 7.34 -3.31 -18.18
C GLY A 33 7.88 -2.00 -17.60
N PHE A 34 7.72 -1.79 -16.30
CA PHE A 34 8.24 -0.60 -15.61
C PHE A 34 9.43 -0.99 -14.75
N ARG A 35 10.57 -0.34 -14.94
CA ARG A 35 11.75 -0.63 -14.13
C ARG A 35 11.51 -0.22 -12.67
N ASN A 36 11.44 -1.21 -11.80
CA ASN A 36 11.27 -0.99 -10.37
C ASN A 36 12.12 -2.02 -9.60
N PRO A 37 13.33 -1.64 -9.16
CA PRO A 37 14.25 -2.55 -8.46
C PRO A 37 13.96 -2.67 -6.96
N LEU A 38 12.95 -1.99 -6.44
CA LEU A 38 12.66 -1.98 -5.02
C LEU A 38 12.18 -3.35 -4.54
N LYS A 39 12.69 -3.75 -3.38
CA LYS A 39 12.34 -5.02 -2.74
C LYS A 39 11.31 -4.80 -1.64
N HIS A 40 10.44 -5.77 -1.44
CA HIS A 40 9.40 -5.71 -0.40
C HIS A 40 9.98 -6.20 0.94
N THR A 41 10.82 -5.36 1.53
CA THR A 41 11.35 -5.60 2.88
C THR A 41 10.49 -4.87 3.93
N ALA A 42 10.68 -5.20 5.20
CA ALA A 42 9.91 -4.57 6.28
C ALA A 42 9.96 -3.04 6.19
N GLY A 43 8.80 -2.40 6.30
CA GLY A 43 8.66 -0.94 6.23
C GLY A 43 8.45 -0.38 4.83
N VAL A 44 8.56 -1.18 3.78
CA VAL A 44 8.34 -0.71 2.39
C VAL A 44 6.86 -0.45 2.14
N LEU A 45 6.57 0.66 1.45
CA LEU A 45 5.23 1.01 0.98
C LEU A 45 5.06 0.55 -0.46
N SER A 46 3.91 -0.05 -0.77
CA SER A 46 3.62 -0.58 -2.10
C SER A 46 2.14 -0.39 -2.43
N MET A 47 1.82 -0.31 -3.72
CA MET A 47 0.43 -0.13 -4.14
C MET A 47 -0.33 -1.46 -4.15
N ALA A 48 -1.50 -1.44 -3.53
CA ALA A 48 -2.45 -2.54 -3.65
C ALA A 48 -3.15 -2.46 -5.01
N ARG A 49 -3.57 -3.60 -5.52
CA ARG A 49 -4.29 -3.69 -6.79
C ARG A 49 -5.11 -4.98 -6.86
N ALA A 50 -6.02 -5.04 -7.83
CA ALA A 50 -6.73 -6.25 -8.16
C ALA A 50 -5.85 -7.16 -9.06
N MET A 51 -6.43 -8.19 -9.65
CA MET A 51 -5.71 -9.09 -10.57
C MET A 51 -5.15 -8.35 -11.79
N ASN A 52 -5.90 -7.39 -12.31
CA ASN A 52 -5.43 -6.57 -13.41
C ASN A 52 -4.20 -5.76 -12.97
N PRO A 53 -3.07 -5.87 -13.66
CA PRO A 53 -1.86 -5.12 -13.29
C PRO A 53 -2.03 -3.59 -13.33
N ASP A 54 -3.01 -3.09 -14.06
CA ASP A 54 -3.30 -1.66 -14.23
C ASP A 54 -4.53 -1.24 -13.42
N SER A 55 -4.73 -1.80 -12.24
CA SER A 55 -5.89 -1.55 -11.39
C SER A 55 -5.59 -0.82 -10.07
N ALA A 56 -4.37 -0.34 -9.88
CA ALA A 56 -4.02 0.40 -8.68
C ALA A 56 -4.78 1.74 -8.62
N GLY A 57 -5.30 2.07 -7.46
CA GLY A 57 -6.03 3.30 -7.22
C GLY A 57 -5.47 4.04 -6.01
N SER A 58 -6.21 4.03 -4.90
CA SER A 58 -5.81 4.72 -3.66
C SER A 58 -5.30 3.80 -2.56
N GLN A 59 -5.53 2.50 -2.67
CA GLN A 59 -5.14 1.57 -1.63
C GLN A 59 -3.64 1.24 -1.71
N PHE A 60 -3.02 1.16 -0.56
CA PHE A 60 -1.59 0.86 -0.43
C PHE A 60 -1.37 -0.02 0.79
N PHE A 61 -0.20 -0.64 0.86
CA PHE A 61 0.16 -1.43 2.02
C PHE A 61 1.58 -1.12 2.48
N ILE A 62 1.82 -1.38 3.76
CA ILE A 62 3.13 -1.22 4.39
C ILE A 62 3.57 -2.60 4.88
N MET A 63 4.77 -3.01 4.49
CA MET A 63 5.28 -4.32 4.86
C MET A 63 5.57 -4.41 6.35
N HIS A 64 5.02 -5.43 7.00
CA HIS A 64 5.35 -5.76 8.38
C HIS A 64 6.63 -6.62 8.44
N LYS A 65 6.75 -7.55 7.51
CA LYS A 65 7.93 -8.42 7.34
C LYS A 65 8.29 -8.50 5.85
N ASP A 66 9.47 -9.01 5.56
CA ASP A 66 9.92 -9.20 4.19
C ASP A 66 9.01 -10.16 3.43
N ALA A 67 8.70 -9.81 2.18
CA ALA A 67 7.88 -10.64 1.30
C ALA A 67 8.46 -10.64 -0.12
N PRO A 68 9.57 -11.36 -0.35
CA PRO A 68 10.25 -11.34 -1.65
C PRO A 68 9.38 -11.86 -2.80
N HIS A 69 8.35 -12.64 -2.52
CA HIS A 69 7.42 -13.11 -3.55
C HIS A 69 6.60 -11.99 -4.21
N LEU A 70 6.58 -10.79 -3.63
CA LEU A 70 5.90 -9.62 -4.20
C LEU A 70 6.82 -8.82 -5.14
N ASP A 71 8.12 -9.04 -5.07
CA ASP A 71 9.09 -8.27 -5.85
C ASP A 71 8.86 -8.46 -7.35
N GLY A 72 8.85 -7.37 -8.09
CA GLY A 72 8.58 -7.40 -9.52
C GLY A 72 7.12 -7.52 -9.92
N SER A 73 6.22 -7.81 -8.98
CA SER A 73 4.78 -8.00 -9.23
C SER A 73 3.90 -6.91 -8.62
N TYR A 74 4.46 -6.09 -7.75
CA TYR A 74 3.77 -4.98 -7.09
C TYR A 74 4.65 -3.73 -7.11
N ALA A 75 3.99 -2.57 -7.10
CA ALA A 75 4.64 -1.28 -7.26
C ALA A 75 5.07 -0.71 -5.91
N ALA A 76 6.23 -1.13 -5.42
CA ALA A 76 6.86 -0.53 -4.25
C ALA A 76 7.31 0.89 -4.61
N PHE A 77 7.08 1.87 -3.71
CA PHE A 77 7.37 3.27 -4.02
C PHE A 77 7.95 4.08 -2.86
N GLY A 78 8.03 3.51 -1.68
CA GLY A 78 8.51 4.25 -0.53
C GLY A 78 8.90 3.35 0.63
N LYS A 79 9.34 3.97 1.71
CA LYS A 79 9.80 3.26 2.91
C LYS A 79 9.51 4.09 4.16
N VAL A 80 9.07 3.44 5.21
CA VAL A 80 8.91 4.06 6.52
C VAL A 80 10.28 4.48 7.07
N THR A 81 10.42 5.74 7.44
CA THR A 81 11.64 6.28 8.07
C THR A 81 11.49 6.45 9.58
N GLU A 82 10.26 6.67 10.05
CA GLU A 82 9.93 6.81 11.46
C GLU A 82 8.55 6.19 11.73
N GLY A 83 8.33 5.67 12.91
CA GLY A 83 7.02 5.16 13.32
C GLY A 83 6.77 3.70 12.98
N MET A 84 7.81 2.92 12.70
CA MET A 84 7.65 1.48 12.41
C MET A 84 7.03 0.71 13.58
N ASP A 85 7.23 1.15 14.82
CA ASP A 85 6.56 0.57 15.98
C ASP A 85 5.04 0.72 15.91
N GLY A 86 4.53 1.80 15.31
CA GLY A 86 3.10 1.98 15.03
C GLY A 86 2.59 0.98 14.01
N VAL A 87 3.34 0.75 12.95
CA VAL A 87 3.04 -0.28 11.94
C VAL A 87 2.98 -1.66 12.59
N ASN A 88 3.98 -1.99 13.40
CA ASN A 88 4.03 -3.28 14.11
C ASN A 88 2.82 -3.46 15.02
N ARG A 89 2.42 -2.42 15.73
CA ARG A 89 1.27 -2.44 16.64
C ARG A 89 -0.03 -2.71 15.89
N ILE A 90 -0.24 -2.06 14.75
CA ILE A 90 -1.41 -2.31 13.90
C ILE A 90 -1.35 -3.73 13.34
N ALA A 91 -0.20 -4.17 12.84
CA ALA A 91 -0.03 -5.50 12.27
C ALA A 91 -0.32 -6.63 13.27
N GLU A 92 -0.16 -6.36 14.55
CA GLU A 92 -0.36 -7.32 15.63
C GLU A 92 -1.75 -7.22 16.28
N CYS A 93 -2.62 -6.33 15.80
CA CYS A 93 -3.98 -6.19 16.34
C CYS A 93 -4.85 -7.41 16.00
N ARG A 94 -5.93 -7.59 16.78
CA ARG A 94 -6.90 -8.65 16.50
C ARG A 94 -7.66 -8.33 15.22
N THR A 95 -7.82 -9.35 14.39
CA THR A 95 -8.58 -9.27 13.15
C THR A 95 -9.65 -10.35 13.13
N ASP A 96 -10.66 -10.15 12.28
CA ASP A 96 -11.64 -11.20 11.99
C ASP A 96 -11.08 -12.17 10.91
N TYR A 97 -11.88 -13.15 10.52
CA TYR A 97 -11.45 -14.14 9.51
C TYR A 97 -11.25 -13.55 8.10
N SER A 98 -11.65 -12.29 7.89
CA SER A 98 -11.43 -11.56 6.63
C SER A 98 -10.25 -10.60 6.71
N ASP A 99 -9.40 -10.73 7.74
CA ASP A 99 -8.24 -9.89 7.99
C ASP A 99 -8.60 -8.42 8.28
N ARG A 100 -9.84 -8.17 8.70
CA ARG A 100 -10.27 -6.84 9.09
C ARG A 100 -10.04 -6.65 10.58
N PRO A 101 -9.39 -5.53 11.01
CA PRO A 101 -9.21 -5.27 12.43
C PRO A 101 -10.54 -5.24 13.19
N MET A 102 -10.57 -5.89 14.36
CA MET A 102 -11.75 -5.92 15.21
C MET A 102 -12.12 -4.53 15.73
N LYS A 103 -11.10 -3.70 15.99
CA LYS A 103 -11.28 -2.28 16.30
C LYS A 103 -10.88 -1.47 15.07
N GLU A 104 -11.67 -0.47 14.73
CA GLU A 104 -11.37 0.39 13.58
C GLU A 104 -9.97 0.99 13.68
N GLN A 105 -9.19 0.81 12.62
CA GLN A 105 -7.90 1.46 12.42
C GLN A 105 -8.08 2.48 11.31
N LYS A 106 -7.99 3.75 11.64
CA LYS A 106 -8.33 4.82 10.70
C LYS A 106 -7.19 5.80 10.56
N ILE A 107 -6.88 6.18 9.32
CA ILE A 107 -5.97 7.28 9.03
C ILE A 107 -6.71 8.58 9.34
N LYS A 108 -6.27 9.30 10.37
CA LYS A 108 -6.89 10.57 10.77
C LYS A 108 -6.49 11.71 9.85
N LYS A 109 -5.24 11.70 9.42
CA LYS A 109 -4.68 12.75 8.58
C LYS A 109 -3.50 12.20 7.79
N MET A 110 -3.41 12.57 6.52
CA MET A 110 -2.27 12.26 5.67
C MET A 110 -1.85 13.52 4.96
N THR A 111 -0.56 13.84 5.01
CA THR A 111 0.00 14.99 4.31
C THR A 111 1.20 14.56 3.48
N VAL A 112 1.48 15.32 2.43
CA VAL A 112 2.62 15.07 1.55
C VAL A 112 3.46 16.33 1.48
N GLU A 113 4.75 16.21 1.78
CA GLU A 113 5.72 17.28 1.58
C GLU A 113 6.37 17.08 0.21
N THR A 114 6.17 18.03 -0.70
CA THR A 114 6.66 17.95 -2.07
C THR A 114 7.91 18.79 -2.31
N PHE A 115 8.44 19.44 -1.28
CA PHE A 115 9.66 20.26 -1.34
C PHE A 115 9.63 21.30 -2.45
N GLY A 116 8.45 21.89 -2.69
CA GLY A 116 8.28 22.95 -3.71
C GLY A 116 8.14 22.43 -5.14
N VAL A 117 8.07 21.11 -5.33
CA VAL A 117 7.87 20.52 -6.66
C VAL A 117 6.37 20.37 -6.93
N ASP A 118 5.91 20.86 -8.09
CA ASP A 118 4.55 20.66 -8.57
C ASP A 118 4.51 19.40 -9.44
N TYR A 119 3.78 18.40 -8.97
CA TYR A 119 3.62 17.16 -9.73
C TYR A 119 2.34 17.20 -10.56
N PRO A 120 2.37 16.71 -11.80
CA PRO A 120 1.17 16.64 -12.62
C PRO A 120 0.22 15.56 -12.09
N GLU A 121 -1.05 15.63 -12.54
CA GLU A 121 -2.00 14.56 -12.29
C GLU A 121 -1.47 13.25 -12.87
N PRO A 122 -1.75 12.11 -12.22
CA PRO A 122 -1.31 10.81 -12.75
C PRO A 122 -2.03 10.49 -14.06
N LYS A 123 -1.34 9.76 -14.91
CA LYS A 123 -1.97 9.21 -16.13
C LYS A 123 -2.93 8.09 -15.70
N LYS A 124 -4.20 8.29 -15.98
CA LYS A 124 -5.26 7.33 -15.65
C LYS A 124 -5.43 6.34 -16.81
N VAL A 125 -5.72 5.12 -16.45
CA VAL A 125 -6.06 4.09 -17.45
C VAL A 125 -7.56 3.92 -17.60
#